data_802fd53ef0a4528bca35f208ee8fe277
#
_entry.id   802fd53ef0a4528bca35f208ee8fe277
#
_cell.length_a   1.000
_cell.length_b   1.000
_cell.length_c   1.000
_cell.angle_alpha   90.00
_cell.angle_beta   90.00
_cell.angle_gamma   90.00
#
_symmetry.space_group_name_H-M   'P 1'
#
loop_
_entity.id
_entity.type
_entity.pdbx_description
1 polymer ?
#
loop_
_entity_poly.entity_id
_entity_poly.type
_entity_poly.pdbx_seq_one_letter_code
_entity_poly.pdbx_strand_id
1 'polypeptide(L)'
;RPAEGVFLEYAPINRDSNRPMSDPDCAANFSEVMPVKALLNFFGRQDSQVLEYWIDNSRFSNWTKPPRHMTLNEEVMRKDVAFYRELGFESLTSFACYLGEDYYALYGEPPVQRYGEILCGM
;
A
#
# COMPACT_ATOMS: atom_id res chain seq x y z
N ARG A 1 17.40 18.03 -10.47
CA ARG A 1 16.35 17.31 -11.20
C ARG A 1 16.79 15.87 -11.42
N PRO A 2 15.87 14.89 -11.46
CA PRO A 2 16.24 13.50 -11.61
C PRO A 2 16.81 13.22 -13.00
N ALA A 3 17.56 12.12 -13.10
CA ALA A 3 18.05 11.66 -14.39
C ALA A 3 16.87 11.21 -15.27
N GLU A 4 17.04 11.32 -16.58
CA GLU A 4 16.04 10.89 -17.54
C GLU A 4 15.73 9.39 -17.37
N GLY A 5 14.45 9.03 -17.43
CA GLY A 5 14.01 7.65 -17.27
C GLY A 5 13.85 7.19 -15.82
N VAL A 6 14.14 8.05 -14.85
CA VAL A 6 13.97 7.76 -13.42
C VAL A 6 12.64 8.33 -12.93
N PHE A 7 11.85 7.51 -12.25
CA PHE A 7 10.58 7.93 -11.68
C PHE A 7 10.47 7.52 -10.20
N LEU A 8 9.52 8.09 -9.50
CA LEU A 8 9.31 7.84 -8.07
C LEU A 8 8.50 6.57 -7.85
N GLU A 9 9.03 5.68 -7.05
CA GLU A 9 8.24 4.61 -6.41
C GLU A 9 8.30 4.82 -4.90
N TYR A 10 7.13 5.07 -4.30
CA TYR A 10 7.00 5.34 -2.87
C TYR A 10 6.48 4.11 -2.15
N ALA A 11 7.25 3.60 -1.19
CA ALA A 11 6.90 2.38 -0.44
C ALA A 11 7.00 2.64 1.07
N PRO A 12 5.86 2.90 1.76
CA PRO A 12 5.86 3.28 3.18
C PRO A 12 5.97 2.05 4.10
N ILE A 13 7.14 1.44 4.14
CA ILE A 13 7.37 0.17 4.84
C ILE A 13 7.09 0.23 6.36
N ASN A 14 7.28 1.39 6.97
CA ASN A 14 7.12 1.56 8.43
C ASN A 14 5.74 2.05 8.85
N ARG A 15 4.78 2.04 7.93
CA ARG A 15 3.42 2.49 8.22
C ARG A 15 2.70 1.60 9.24
N ASP A 16 1.75 2.19 9.96
CA ASP A 16 0.73 1.45 10.71
C ASP A 16 -0.39 1.06 9.75
N SER A 17 -0.59 -0.23 9.54
CA SER A 17 -1.59 -0.76 8.61
C SER A 17 -3.03 -0.64 9.11
N ASN A 18 -3.23 -0.32 10.38
CA ASN A 18 -4.55 -0.16 10.99
C ASN A 18 -5.07 1.28 10.94
N ARG A 19 -4.26 2.20 10.46
CA ARG A 19 -4.59 3.63 10.37
C ARG A 19 -4.36 4.13 8.95
N PRO A 20 -5.20 5.03 8.44
CA PRO A 20 -4.95 5.60 7.11
C PRO A 20 -3.71 6.48 7.08
N MET A 21 -3.08 6.55 5.91
CA MET A 21 -1.88 7.39 5.72
C MET A 21 -2.16 8.87 5.90
N SER A 22 -3.39 9.29 5.69
CA SER A 22 -3.81 10.69 5.87
C SER A 22 -4.07 11.09 7.32
N ASP A 23 -4.02 10.15 8.26
CA ASP A 23 -4.32 10.42 9.66
C ASP A 23 -3.18 11.21 10.31
N PRO A 24 -3.40 12.50 10.69
CA PRO A 24 -2.34 13.31 11.28
C PRO A 24 -1.97 12.89 12.71
N ASP A 25 -2.84 12.10 13.36
CA ASP A 25 -2.62 11.64 14.73
C ASP A 25 -1.85 10.33 14.80
N CYS A 26 -1.59 9.70 13.66
CA CYS A 26 -0.77 8.49 13.58
C CYS A 26 0.68 8.90 13.30
N ALA A 27 1.53 8.88 14.34
CA ALA A 27 2.92 9.33 14.23
C ALA A 27 3.72 8.54 13.18
N ALA A 28 3.53 7.22 13.12
CA ALA A 28 4.23 6.38 12.15
C ALA A 28 3.87 6.77 10.71
N ASN A 29 2.58 6.92 10.40
CA ASN A 29 2.14 7.26 9.05
C ASN A 29 2.48 8.71 8.69
N PHE A 30 2.37 9.62 9.65
CA PHE A 30 2.77 11.01 9.46
C PHE A 30 4.24 11.12 9.06
N SER A 31 5.12 10.38 9.74
CA SER A 31 6.56 10.35 9.42
C SER A 31 6.82 9.83 8.01
N GLU A 32 6.08 8.81 7.57
CA GLU A 32 6.20 8.25 6.22
C GLU A 32 5.70 9.23 5.15
N VAL A 33 4.68 10.01 5.44
CA VAL A 33 4.06 10.95 4.50
C VAL A 33 4.85 12.25 4.38
N MET A 34 5.56 12.64 5.44
CA MET A 34 6.21 13.95 5.51
C MET A 34 7.09 14.30 4.29
N PRO A 35 7.91 13.38 3.72
CA PRO A 35 8.75 13.71 2.57
C PRO A 35 8.03 13.62 1.21
N VAL A 36 6.79 13.18 1.16
CA VAL A 36 6.12 12.80 -0.12
C VAL A 36 6.00 13.97 -1.09
N LYS A 37 5.56 15.13 -0.60
CA LYS A 37 5.39 16.31 -1.48
C LYS A 37 6.70 16.75 -2.10
N ALA A 38 7.77 16.75 -1.31
CA ALA A 38 9.11 17.10 -1.81
C ALA A 38 9.60 16.09 -2.85
N LEU A 39 9.35 14.80 -2.62
CA LEU A 39 9.68 13.74 -3.56
C LEU A 39 8.92 13.88 -4.87
N LEU A 40 7.61 14.12 -4.80
CA LEU A 40 6.79 14.34 -5.99
C LEU A 40 7.21 15.60 -6.78
N ASN A 41 7.57 16.66 -6.05
CA ASN A 41 8.05 17.88 -6.70
C ASN A 41 9.39 17.65 -7.39
N PHE A 42 10.27 16.84 -6.80
CA PHE A 42 11.60 16.55 -7.39
C PHE A 42 11.51 15.61 -8.59
N PHE A 43 10.83 14.46 -8.44
CA PHE A 43 10.76 13.42 -9.48
C PHE A 43 9.63 13.66 -10.50
N GLY A 44 8.64 14.46 -10.15
CA GLY A 44 7.45 14.64 -10.96
C GLY A 44 6.40 13.57 -10.67
N ARG A 45 5.17 13.86 -11.11
CA ARG A 45 4.06 12.92 -10.91
C ARG A 45 3.91 11.91 -12.04
N GLN A 46 4.50 12.22 -13.20
CA GLN A 46 4.48 11.31 -14.34
C GLN A 46 5.17 10.00 -13.97
N ASP A 47 4.51 8.90 -14.23
CA ASP A 47 4.95 7.54 -13.92
C ASP A 47 5.16 7.26 -12.43
N SER A 48 4.77 8.18 -11.55
CA SER A 48 4.88 7.97 -10.11
C SER A 48 4.00 6.83 -9.63
N GLN A 49 4.53 6.03 -8.71
CA GLN A 49 3.89 4.81 -8.24
C GLN A 49 3.97 4.71 -6.73
N VAL A 50 2.90 4.20 -6.12
CA VAL A 50 2.90 3.75 -4.73
C VAL A 50 2.95 2.24 -4.70
N LEU A 51 3.87 1.70 -3.90
CA LEU A 51 3.93 0.27 -3.57
C LEU A 51 3.56 0.12 -2.11
N GLU A 52 2.32 -0.24 -1.87
CA GLU A 52 1.74 -0.36 -0.53
C GLU A 52 1.83 -1.77 0.04
N TYR A 53 1.25 -1.95 1.22
CA TYR A 53 1.32 -3.19 2.01
C TYR A 53 -0.07 -3.67 2.42
N TRP A 54 -1.13 -3.24 1.73
CA TRP A 54 -2.53 -3.52 2.09
C TRP A 54 -2.87 -5.00 2.15
N ILE A 55 -2.27 -5.79 1.26
CA ILE A 55 -2.46 -7.23 1.20
C ILE A 55 -1.15 -8.00 1.39
N ASP A 56 -0.20 -7.42 2.08
CA ASP A 56 1.06 -8.09 2.43
C ASP A 56 0.86 -8.95 3.67
N ASN A 57 0.52 -10.22 3.46
CA ASN A 57 0.26 -11.14 4.56
C ASN A 57 1.51 -11.58 5.30
N SER A 58 2.70 -11.29 4.80
CA SER A 58 3.93 -11.57 5.54
C SER A 58 4.00 -10.72 6.81
N ARG A 59 3.55 -9.47 6.75
CA ARG A 59 3.47 -8.59 7.92
C ARG A 59 2.43 -9.07 8.94
N PHE A 60 1.22 -9.41 8.45
CA PHE A 60 0.15 -9.92 9.32
C PHE A 60 0.49 -11.25 9.95
N SER A 61 1.29 -12.08 9.27
CA SER A 61 1.78 -13.36 9.78
C SER A 61 3.06 -13.24 10.59
N ASN A 62 3.55 -12.01 10.82
CA ASN A 62 4.78 -11.74 11.54
C ASN A 62 5.99 -12.49 10.95
N TRP A 63 6.02 -12.57 9.61
CA TRP A 63 7.06 -13.25 8.81
C TRP A 63 7.29 -14.70 9.19
N THR A 64 6.26 -15.38 9.71
CA THR A 64 6.33 -16.80 10.11
C THR A 64 5.32 -17.62 9.31
N LYS A 65 5.63 -18.91 9.16
CA LYS A 65 4.75 -19.90 8.52
C LYS A 65 4.23 -20.88 9.57
N PRO A 66 3.02 -21.41 9.41
CA PRO A 66 2.06 -21.22 8.31
C PRO A 66 1.48 -19.81 8.29
N PRO A 67 1.01 -19.32 7.13
CA PRO A 67 0.46 -17.98 7.02
C PRO A 67 -0.85 -17.88 7.83
N ARG A 68 -1.10 -16.69 8.38
CA ARG A 68 -2.36 -16.39 9.07
C ARG A 68 -3.43 -16.03 8.05
N HIS A 69 -4.69 -16.20 8.44
CA HIS A 69 -5.82 -15.72 7.64
C HIS A 69 -5.75 -14.20 7.52
N MET A 70 -5.83 -13.69 6.29
CA MET A 70 -5.76 -12.27 6.04
C MET A 70 -7.14 -11.64 5.85
N THR A 71 -7.39 -10.56 6.58
CA THR A 71 -8.57 -9.72 6.37
C THR A 71 -8.11 -8.35 5.89
N LEU A 72 -8.63 -7.94 4.72
CA LEU A 72 -8.34 -6.62 4.17
C LEU A 72 -9.07 -5.54 4.96
N ASN A 73 -8.35 -4.54 5.45
CA ASN A 73 -8.96 -3.37 6.08
C ASN A 73 -9.43 -2.40 4.99
N GLU A 74 -10.68 -2.59 4.56
CA GLU A 74 -11.23 -1.86 3.42
C GLU A 74 -11.35 -0.35 3.67
N GLU A 75 -11.72 0.04 4.89
CA GLU A 75 -11.87 1.45 5.23
C GLU A 75 -10.53 2.19 5.11
N VAL A 76 -9.47 1.61 5.68
CA VAL A 76 -8.12 2.18 5.59
C VAL A 76 -7.66 2.24 4.15
N MET A 77 -7.84 1.16 3.39
CA MET A 77 -7.43 1.13 1.98
C MET A 77 -8.16 2.18 1.15
N ARG A 78 -9.47 2.35 1.34
CA ARG A 78 -10.24 3.39 0.61
C ARG A 78 -9.71 4.78 0.88
N LYS A 79 -9.43 5.09 2.13
CA LYS A 79 -8.87 6.39 2.52
C LYS A 79 -7.47 6.61 1.95
N ASP A 80 -6.65 5.56 1.96
CA ASP A 80 -5.31 5.63 1.39
C ASP A 80 -5.34 5.85 -0.12
N VAL A 81 -6.19 5.11 -0.84
CA VAL A 81 -6.35 5.27 -2.30
C VAL A 81 -6.74 6.70 -2.65
N ALA A 82 -7.74 7.25 -1.95
CA ALA A 82 -8.18 8.62 -2.16
C ALA A 82 -7.05 9.61 -1.88
N PHE A 83 -6.32 9.42 -0.80
CA PHE A 83 -5.20 10.28 -0.40
C PHE A 83 -4.08 10.28 -1.44
N TYR A 84 -3.66 9.11 -1.90
CA TYR A 84 -2.60 9.00 -2.91
C TYR A 84 -3.02 9.60 -4.25
N ARG A 85 -4.27 9.42 -4.66
CA ARG A 85 -4.79 10.03 -5.89
C ARG A 85 -4.85 11.54 -5.81
N GLU A 86 -5.24 12.07 -4.65
CA GLU A 86 -5.24 13.51 -4.41
C GLU A 86 -3.83 14.10 -4.48
N LEU A 87 -2.81 13.37 -4.01
CA LEU A 87 -1.41 13.77 -4.15
C LEU A 87 -0.91 13.72 -5.59
N GLY A 88 -1.58 13.00 -6.48
CA GLY A 88 -1.25 12.92 -7.90
C GLY A 88 -0.43 11.73 -8.32
N PHE A 89 -0.34 10.67 -7.51
CA PHE A 89 0.28 9.41 -7.93
C PHE A 89 -0.51 8.78 -9.08
N GLU A 90 0.18 8.31 -10.11
CA GLU A 90 -0.47 7.72 -11.29
C GLU A 90 -0.82 6.25 -11.08
N SER A 91 0.01 5.50 -10.35
CA SER A 91 -0.19 4.07 -10.15
C SER A 91 -0.17 3.72 -8.68
N LEU A 92 -1.08 2.84 -8.27
CA LEU A 92 -1.15 2.29 -6.92
C LEU A 92 -1.09 0.76 -7.01
N THR A 93 -0.21 0.16 -6.21
CA THR A 93 -0.08 -1.29 -6.13
C THR A 93 0.23 -1.70 -4.70
N SER A 94 0.25 -2.99 -4.41
CA SER A 94 0.56 -3.52 -3.09
C SER A 94 1.37 -4.80 -3.18
N PHE A 95 2.27 -4.99 -2.21
CA PHE A 95 2.80 -6.32 -1.96
C PHE A 95 1.65 -7.28 -1.63
N ALA A 96 1.81 -8.54 -2.03
CA ALA A 96 0.86 -9.62 -1.79
C ALA A 96 1.59 -10.88 -1.32
N CYS A 97 2.57 -10.71 -0.45
CA CYS A 97 3.37 -11.82 0.07
C CYS A 97 2.53 -12.74 0.96
N TYR A 98 2.89 -14.02 1.03
CA TYR A 98 2.23 -15.03 1.87
C TYR A 98 0.76 -15.28 1.50
N LEU A 99 0.40 -15.09 0.23
CA LEU A 99 -0.93 -15.38 -0.31
C LEU A 99 -0.87 -16.44 -1.42
N GLY A 100 0.12 -17.33 -1.35
CA GLY A 100 0.33 -18.36 -2.34
C GLY A 100 -0.44 -19.65 -2.07
N GLU A 101 0.11 -20.76 -2.59
CA GLU A 101 -0.53 -22.07 -2.54
C GLU A 101 -0.83 -22.54 -1.11
N ASP A 102 0.07 -22.30 -0.17
CA ASP A 102 -0.13 -22.66 1.24
C ASP A 102 -1.27 -21.88 1.88
N TYR A 103 -1.46 -20.60 1.52
CA TYR A 103 -2.61 -19.82 1.97
C TYR A 103 -3.92 -20.41 1.43
N TYR A 104 -3.96 -20.72 0.13
CA TYR A 104 -5.14 -21.33 -0.49
C TYR A 104 -5.51 -22.65 0.16
N ALA A 105 -4.52 -23.47 0.51
CA ALA A 105 -4.75 -24.76 1.15
C ALA A 105 -5.45 -24.63 2.51
N LEU A 106 -5.13 -23.56 3.25
CA LEU A 106 -5.66 -23.33 4.59
C LEU A 106 -6.97 -22.53 4.61
N TYR A 107 -7.09 -21.54 3.74
CA TYR A 107 -8.15 -20.51 3.86
C TYR A 107 -8.94 -20.28 2.57
N GLY A 108 -8.54 -20.86 1.45
CA GLY A 108 -9.14 -20.59 0.15
C GLY A 108 -8.61 -19.30 -0.47
N GLU A 109 -9.43 -18.64 -1.27
CA GLU A 109 -9.02 -17.47 -2.04
C GLU A 109 -8.67 -16.28 -1.15
N PRO A 110 -7.49 -15.64 -1.34
CA PRO A 110 -7.16 -14.41 -0.63
C PRO A 110 -7.99 -13.21 -1.16
N PRO A 111 -8.02 -12.08 -0.44
CA PRO A 111 -8.92 -10.96 -0.78
C PRO A 111 -8.47 -10.11 -1.97
N VAL A 112 -7.98 -10.75 -3.05
CA VAL A 112 -7.44 -10.04 -4.21
C VAL A 112 -8.53 -9.41 -5.09
N GLN A 113 -9.69 -10.03 -5.17
CA GLN A 113 -10.82 -9.47 -5.93
C GLN A 113 -11.27 -8.15 -5.28
N ARG A 114 -11.50 -8.17 -3.98
CA ARG A 114 -11.95 -6.99 -3.25
C ARG A 114 -10.91 -5.86 -3.28
N TYR A 115 -9.64 -6.24 -3.18
CA TYR A 115 -8.52 -5.31 -3.36
C TYR A 115 -8.62 -4.60 -4.73
N GLY A 116 -8.80 -5.35 -5.80
CA GLY A 116 -8.94 -4.79 -7.14
C GLY A 116 -10.15 -3.88 -7.29
N GLU A 117 -11.28 -4.26 -6.70
CA GLU A 117 -12.50 -3.45 -6.71
C GLU A 117 -12.28 -2.09 -6.04
N ILE A 118 -11.63 -2.09 -4.88
CA ILE A 118 -11.34 -0.84 -4.15
C ILE A 118 -10.40 0.05 -4.96
N LEU A 119 -9.37 -0.51 -5.60
CA LEU A 119 -8.48 0.25 -6.47
C LEU A 119 -9.24 0.93 -7.61
N CYS A 120 -10.29 0.29 -8.11
CA CYS A 120 -11.13 0.82 -9.20
C CYS A 120 -12.23 1.76 -8.70
N GLY A 121 -12.29 2.05 -7.40
CA GLY A 121 -13.28 2.96 -6.82
C GLY A 121 -14.63 2.31 -6.48
N MET A 122 -14.63 1.00 -6.34
CA MET A 122 -15.86 0.24 -6.07
C MET A 122 -16.07 -0.08 -4.57
#